data_17a19026b751a22e40fe494410b73343
#
_entry.id   17a19026b751a22e40fe494410b73343
#
_cell.length_a   1.000
_cell.length_b   1.000
_cell.length_c   1.000
_cell.angle_alpha   90.00
_cell.angle_beta   90.00
_cell.angle_gamma   90.00
#
_symmetry.space_group_name_H-M   'P 1'
#
loop_
_entity.id
_entity.type
_entity.pdbx_description
1 polymer ?
#
loop_
_entity_poly.entity_id
_entity_poly.type
_entity_poly.pdbx_seq_one_letter_code
_entity_poly.pdbx_strand_id
1 'polypeptide(L)'
;MATGFRPKYERTIELAGYSAEELMLLAIEASKSLGWQAGSIKRDKSDFYTPTSFRSWQEKVILSVTDGKDGQLLATSICTSMQFMDWGKNKQNLNKLTATMQQLQNVHNISPTEADTANKTTCAYTPEEKNTVISHIRHFYGGIKGITKNIVSPSGVEILIVEPTSRFDCYTLVTCGAGASVMPVPDKATPSRCEFCMCMPPTWDTKDSWPIDWLLQCVSWLQQGNSWLACGHSLSDGIPLQDDTLMTSMLLTIPEERDKGAENCQLPNGDSVAIYQLVPVYTEEVLFKQANGIIPLLDKMKNVSYIVDIHRENT
;
A
#
# COMPACT_ATOMS: atom_id res chain seq x y z
N MET A 1 0.35 35.11 -14.63
CA MET A 1 1.05 33.99 -13.99
C MET A 1 1.20 32.90 -15.04
N ALA A 2 2.42 32.58 -15.45
CA ALA A 2 2.67 31.57 -16.50
C ALA A 2 2.49 30.19 -15.86
N THR A 3 1.48 29.44 -16.26
CA THR A 3 1.30 28.04 -15.94
C THR A 3 2.35 27.24 -16.70
N GLY A 4 3.51 26.99 -16.07
CA GLY A 4 4.54 26.16 -16.66
C GLY A 4 4.04 24.73 -16.79
N PHE A 5 3.90 24.26 -18.04
CA PHE A 5 3.62 22.85 -18.33
C PHE A 5 4.80 22.01 -17.86
N ARG A 6 4.55 21.04 -16.96
CA ARG A 6 5.56 20.06 -16.57
C ARG A 6 5.85 19.16 -17.77
N PRO A 7 7.13 18.93 -18.13
CA PRO A 7 7.45 17.99 -19.19
C PRO A 7 6.88 16.62 -18.91
N LYS A 8 6.13 16.06 -19.87
CA LYS A 8 5.58 14.72 -19.79
C LYS A 8 5.84 13.97 -21.09
N TYR A 9 5.88 12.65 -21.02
CA TYR A 9 5.93 11.77 -22.17
C TYR A 9 4.93 10.63 -21.96
N GLU A 10 4.17 10.31 -22.99
CA GLU A 10 3.11 9.30 -22.95
C GLU A 10 3.38 8.23 -24.02
N ARG A 11 3.00 7.00 -23.71
CA ARG A 11 3.08 5.86 -24.62
C ARG A 11 1.95 4.88 -24.31
N THR A 12 1.30 4.37 -25.34
CA THR A 12 0.47 3.17 -25.25
C THR A 12 1.36 1.94 -25.37
N ILE A 13 1.20 0.98 -24.46
CA ILE A 13 1.91 -0.30 -24.44
C ILE A 13 0.91 -1.39 -24.80
N GLU A 14 1.28 -2.20 -25.77
CA GLU A 14 0.54 -3.36 -26.24
C GLU A 14 1.50 -4.54 -26.34
N LEU A 15 1.10 -5.69 -25.81
CA LEU A 15 1.82 -6.96 -25.96
C LEU A 15 0.82 -8.01 -26.45
N ALA A 16 1.19 -8.73 -27.51
CA ALA A 16 0.31 -9.72 -28.11
C ALA A 16 -0.09 -10.79 -27.11
N GLY A 17 -1.39 -11.07 -27.01
CA GLY A 17 -1.94 -12.08 -26.13
C GLY A 17 -2.20 -11.66 -24.68
N TYR A 18 -2.00 -10.37 -24.34
CA TYR A 18 -2.24 -9.83 -23.00
C TYR A 18 -3.49 -8.94 -22.99
N SER A 19 -4.36 -9.14 -22.00
CA SER A 19 -5.42 -8.19 -21.67
C SER A 19 -4.84 -6.92 -21.01
N ALA A 20 -5.64 -5.86 -20.89
CA ALA A 20 -5.21 -4.63 -20.23
C ALA A 20 -4.84 -4.86 -18.76
N GLU A 21 -5.53 -5.77 -18.07
CA GLU A 21 -5.24 -6.13 -16.68
C GLU A 21 -3.90 -6.88 -16.55
N GLU A 22 -3.64 -7.82 -17.43
CA GLU A 22 -2.36 -8.56 -17.47
C GLU A 22 -1.20 -7.62 -17.80
N LEU A 23 -1.40 -6.66 -18.71
CA LEU A 23 -0.42 -5.61 -19.02
C LEU A 23 -0.15 -4.72 -17.79
N MET A 24 -1.17 -4.39 -17.01
CA MET A 24 -1.00 -3.64 -15.76
C MET A 24 -0.15 -4.43 -14.76
N LEU A 25 -0.45 -5.71 -14.56
CA LEU A 25 0.32 -6.57 -13.66
C LEU A 25 1.78 -6.71 -14.11
N LEU A 26 2.00 -6.93 -15.39
CA LEU A 26 3.35 -7.03 -15.97
C LEU A 26 4.12 -5.72 -15.84
N ALA A 27 3.45 -4.57 -16.02
CA ALA A 27 4.05 -3.25 -15.86
C ALA A 27 4.40 -2.95 -14.40
N ILE A 28 3.58 -3.39 -13.44
CA ILE A 28 3.87 -3.32 -12.00
C ILE A 28 5.12 -4.15 -11.68
N GLU A 29 5.22 -5.37 -12.19
CA GLU A 29 6.39 -6.25 -11.99
C GLU A 29 7.65 -5.64 -12.63
N ALA A 30 7.54 -5.13 -13.85
CA ALA A 30 8.64 -4.43 -14.53
C ALA A 30 9.10 -3.19 -13.74
N SER A 31 8.17 -2.40 -13.21
CA SER A 31 8.50 -1.23 -12.40
C SER A 31 9.26 -1.60 -11.13
N LYS A 32 8.85 -2.67 -10.46
CA LYS A 32 9.58 -3.23 -9.29
C LYS A 32 10.99 -3.70 -9.67
N SER A 33 11.12 -4.43 -10.79
CA SER A 33 12.42 -4.91 -11.29
C SER A 33 13.38 -3.76 -11.65
N LEU A 34 12.84 -2.61 -12.04
CA LEU A 34 13.59 -1.37 -12.29
C LEU A 34 13.97 -0.62 -11.00
N GLY A 35 13.57 -1.12 -9.83
CA GLY A 35 13.81 -0.47 -8.55
C GLY A 35 12.98 0.81 -8.35
N TRP A 36 11.84 0.95 -9.03
CA TRP A 36 10.96 2.09 -8.88
C TRP A 36 10.12 1.94 -7.61
N GLN A 37 9.98 3.04 -6.88
CA GLN A 37 9.16 3.07 -5.68
C GLN A 37 7.68 3.12 -6.08
N ALA A 38 6.87 2.21 -5.57
CA ALA A 38 5.43 2.24 -5.78
C ALA A 38 4.81 3.42 -5.05
N GLY A 39 3.97 4.17 -5.75
CA GLY A 39 3.02 5.11 -5.18
C GLY A 39 1.69 4.41 -4.93
N SER A 40 0.65 4.73 -5.70
CA SER A 40 -0.64 4.06 -5.65
C SER A 40 -0.70 2.87 -6.62
N ILE A 41 -1.23 1.73 -6.18
CA ILE A 41 -1.49 0.57 -7.03
C ILE A 41 -2.98 0.29 -7.01
N LYS A 42 -3.64 0.54 -8.15
CA LYS A 42 -5.06 0.27 -8.40
C LYS A 42 -5.22 -0.58 -9.65
N ARG A 43 -6.37 -1.24 -9.79
CA ARG A 43 -6.65 -2.12 -10.93
C ARG A 43 -6.63 -1.39 -12.27
N ASP A 44 -7.16 -0.17 -12.30
CA ASP A 44 -7.32 0.67 -13.48
C ASP A 44 -6.19 1.69 -13.63
N LYS A 45 -5.50 2.04 -12.53
CA LYS A 45 -4.47 3.07 -12.51
C LYS A 45 -3.45 2.83 -11.40
N SER A 46 -2.18 2.76 -11.76
CA SER A 46 -1.06 2.62 -10.82
C SER A 46 0.01 3.66 -11.10
N ASP A 47 0.77 4.07 -10.09
CA ASP A 47 1.87 4.99 -10.28
C ASP A 47 3.12 4.60 -9.50
N PHE A 48 4.25 5.01 -10.04
CA PHE A 48 5.58 4.70 -9.54
C PHE A 48 6.47 5.93 -9.60
N TYR A 49 7.45 5.97 -8.71
CA TYR A 49 8.47 7.01 -8.66
C TYR A 49 9.83 6.43 -9.02
N THR A 50 10.51 7.06 -9.98
CA THR A 50 11.85 6.65 -10.39
C THR A 50 12.89 7.05 -9.35
N PRO A 51 14.02 6.33 -9.21
CA PRO A 51 15.10 6.75 -8.35
C PRO A 51 15.64 8.13 -8.74
N THR A 52 15.97 8.96 -7.74
CA THR A 52 16.65 10.24 -7.97
C THR A 52 18.06 10.00 -8.48
N SER A 53 18.53 10.82 -9.44
CA SER A 53 19.90 10.80 -9.92
C SER A 53 20.50 12.21 -9.88
N PHE A 54 21.83 12.32 -9.95
CA PHE A 54 22.54 13.62 -9.94
C PHE A 54 22.10 14.59 -11.06
N ARG A 55 21.39 14.11 -12.08
CA ARG A 55 20.90 14.88 -13.24
C ARG A 55 19.39 14.92 -13.36
N SER A 56 18.63 14.27 -12.50
CA SER A 56 17.17 14.29 -12.54
C SER A 56 16.58 14.22 -11.14
N TRP A 57 15.64 15.10 -10.90
CA TRP A 57 14.69 15.01 -9.80
C TRP A 57 13.75 13.83 -10.13
N GLN A 58 13.22 13.20 -9.10
CA GLN A 58 12.31 12.06 -9.23
C GLN A 58 11.22 12.30 -10.30
N GLU A 59 10.99 11.34 -11.20
CA GLU A 59 9.86 11.34 -12.13
C GLU A 59 8.77 10.41 -11.63
N LYS A 60 7.51 10.80 -11.87
CA LYS A 60 6.34 9.98 -11.61
C LYS A 60 5.94 9.27 -12.90
N VAL A 61 5.81 7.95 -12.86
CA VAL A 61 5.29 7.13 -13.97
C VAL A 61 3.90 6.66 -13.60
N ILE A 62 2.91 7.02 -14.40
CA ILE A 62 1.51 6.68 -14.22
C ILE A 62 1.13 5.64 -15.27
N LEU A 63 0.52 4.56 -14.85
CA LEU A 63 -0.02 3.49 -15.67
C LEU A 63 -1.54 3.55 -15.58
N SER A 64 -2.24 3.54 -16.70
CA SER A 64 -3.70 3.58 -16.72
C SER A 64 -4.24 2.60 -17.77
N VAL A 65 -5.27 1.85 -17.42
CA VAL A 65 -6.04 1.06 -18.36
C VAL A 65 -6.88 2.02 -19.19
N THR A 66 -6.87 1.84 -20.51
CA THR A 66 -7.64 2.70 -21.43
C THR A 66 -9.06 2.16 -21.55
N ASP A 67 -10.06 2.95 -21.15
CA ASP A 67 -11.47 2.59 -21.29
C ASP A 67 -11.84 2.22 -22.72
N GLY A 68 -12.48 1.06 -22.88
CA GLY A 68 -13.02 0.58 -24.17
C GLY A 68 -11.99 -0.04 -25.12
N LYS A 69 -10.72 -0.20 -24.73
CA LYS A 69 -9.68 -0.85 -25.53
C LYS A 69 -8.99 -1.94 -24.71
N ASP A 70 -9.45 -3.17 -24.88
CA ASP A 70 -8.78 -4.32 -24.31
C ASP A 70 -7.38 -4.50 -24.94
N GLY A 71 -6.43 -4.95 -24.12
CA GLY A 71 -5.05 -5.16 -24.56
C GLY A 71 -4.17 -3.90 -24.67
N GLN A 72 -4.61 -2.75 -24.12
CA GLN A 72 -3.85 -1.51 -24.15
C GLN A 72 -3.63 -0.93 -22.74
N LEU A 73 -2.39 -0.52 -22.46
CA LEU A 73 -2.01 0.18 -21.22
C LEU A 73 -1.39 1.53 -21.59
N LEU A 74 -1.96 2.62 -21.09
CA LEU A 74 -1.37 3.96 -21.23
C LEU A 74 -0.34 4.17 -20.13
N ALA A 75 0.91 4.45 -20.50
CA ALA A 75 1.97 4.83 -19.60
C ALA A 75 2.35 6.29 -19.80
N THR A 76 2.36 7.06 -18.71
CA THR A 76 2.75 8.49 -18.69
C THR A 76 3.91 8.69 -17.73
N SER A 77 5.01 9.28 -18.17
CA SER A 77 6.11 9.72 -17.28
C SER A 77 6.11 11.25 -17.23
N ILE A 78 6.14 11.79 -15.98
CA ILE A 78 6.06 13.22 -15.72
C ILE A 78 7.06 13.63 -14.64
N CYS A 79 7.70 14.80 -14.78
CA CYS A 79 8.57 15.36 -13.76
C CYS A 79 7.77 15.77 -12.52
N THR A 80 8.21 15.39 -11.31
CA THR A 80 7.55 15.75 -10.04
C THR A 80 7.86 17.18 -9.62
N SER A 81 8.99 17.77 -10.07
CA SER A 81 9.38 19.14 -9.81
C SER A 81 9.13 20.09 -11.00
N MET A 82 9.14 21.41 -10.75
CA MET A 82 9.10 22.42 -11.81
C MET A 82 10.44 22.42 -12.57
N GLN A 83 10.58 21.53 -13.53
CA GLN A 83 11.67 21.54 -14.50
C GLN A 83 11.14 22.00 -15.87
N PHE A 84 11.88 22.93 -16.49
CA PHE A 84 11.53 23.40 -17.84
C PHE A 84 12.03 22.45 -18.95
N MET A 85 12.94 21.51 -18.65
CA MET A 85 13.48 20.52 -19.59
C MET A 85 13.68 19.17 -18.90
N ASP A 86 13.25 18.09 -19.55
CA ASP A 86 13.37 16.71 -19.03
C ASP A 86 14.57 15.93 -19.59
N TRP A 87 15.36 16.55 -20.47
CA TRP A 87 16.52 15.94 -21.15
C TRP A 87 16.22 14.55 -21.74
N GLY A 88 14.96 14.29 -22.13
CA GLY A 88 14.51 13.02 -22.66
C GLY A 88 14.35 11.91 -21.60
N LYS A 89 14.39 12.25 -20.31
CA LYS A 89 14.32 11.29 -19.21
C LYS A 89 12.96 10.58 -19.14
N ASN A 90 11.87 11.34 -19.31
CA ASN A 90 10.52 10.77 -19.36
C ASN A 90 10.39 9.70 -20.46
N LYS A 91 10.93 9.95 -21.64
CA LYS A 91 10.99 8.97 -22.74
C LYS A 91 11.84 7.76 -22.39
N GLN A 92 13.00 7.96 -21.74
CA GLN A 92 13.87 6.86 -21.30
C GLN A 92 13.19 5.97 -20.28
N ASN A 93 12.44 6.53 -19.32
CA ASN A 93 11.70 5.77 -18.33
C ASN A 93 10.71 4.82 -18.99
N LEU A 94 9.88 5.33 -19.93
CA LEU A 94 8.92 4.47 -20.63
C LEU A 94 9.60 3.46 -21.57
N ASN A 95 10.75 3.79 -22.14
CA ASN A 95 11.54 2.82 -22.91
C ASN A 95 12.05 1.67 -22.02
N LYS A 96 12.59 1.99 -20.83
CA LYS A 96 13.04 0.97 -19.87
C LYS A 96 11.88 0.09 -19.40
N LEU A 97 10.75 0.70 -19.05
CA LEU A 97 9.56 -0.02 -18.65
C LEU A 97 9.13 -1.02 -19.73
N THR A 98 8.94 -0.55 -20.97
CA THR A 98 8.51 -1.40 -22.09
C THR A 98 9.50 -2.53 -22.36
N ALA A 99 10.81 -2.25 -22.36
CA ALA A 99 11.83 -3.26 -22.56
C ALA A 99 11.83 -4.33 -21.46
N THR A 100 11.68 -3.91 -20.20
CA THR A 100 11.60 -4.85 -19.07
C THR A 100 10.32 -5.69 -19.13
N MET A 101 9.18 -5.11 -19.51
CA MET A 101 7.95 -5.86 -19.74
C MET A 101 8.11 -6.93 -20.83
N GLN A 102 8.77 -6.60 -21.94
CA GLN A 102 9.08 -7.56 -23.02
C GLN A 102 10.01 -8.69 -22.55
N GLN A 103 11.02 -8.37 -21.72
CA GLN A 103 11.89 -9.39 -21.13
C GLN A 103 11.10 -10.34 -20.22
N LEU A 104 10.24 -9.81 -19.35
CA LEU A 104 9.39 -10.62 -18.47
C LEU A 104 8.41 -11.47 -19.28
N GLN A 105 7.82 -10.93 -20.37
CA GLN A 105 6.98 -11.69 -21.27
C GLN A 105 7.71 -12.91 -21.84
N ASN A 106 8.96 -12.74 -22.27
CA ASN A 106 9.76 -13.84 -22.81
C ASN A 106 10.07 -14.91 -21.77
N VAL A 107 10.26 -14.52 -20.51
CA VAL A 107 10.44 -15.45 -19.37
C VAL A 107 9.13 -16.21 -19.08
N HIS A 108 7.98 -15.53 -19.13
CA HIS A 108 6.67 -16.16 -18.89
C HIS A 108 6.22 -17.08 -20.03
N ASN A 109 6.69 -16.85 -21.27
CA ASN A 109 6.39 -17.70 -22.43
C ASN A 109 7.29 -18.94 -22.56
N ILE A 110 8.34 -19.04 -21.78
CA ILE A 110 9.12 -20.27 -21.61
C ILE A 110 8.35 -21.12 -20.61
N SER A 111 7.70 -22.21 -21.08
CA SER A 111 6.97 -23.15 -20.23
C SER A 111 7.75 -23.45 -18.95
N PRO A 112 7.13 -23.36 -17.78
CA PRO A 112 7.85 -23.60 -16.53
C PRO A 112 8.27 -25.06 -16.49
N THR A 113 9.57 -25.32 -16.52
CA THR A 113 10.12 -26.58 -16.03
C THR A 113 9.85 -26.59 -14.52
N GLU A 114 9.35 -27.72 -14.00
CA GLU A 114 8.86 -27.92 -12.61
C GLU A 114 9.83 -27.48 -11.49
N ALA A 115 11.03 -26.98 -11.82
CA ALA A 115 12.04 -26.51 -10.87
C ALA A 115 11.87 -25.04 -10.42
N ASP A 116 11.15 -24.18 -11.19
CA ASP A 116 11.00 -22.74 -10.86
C ASP A 116 9.75 -22.42 -10.05
N THR A 117 8.85 -23.39 -9.84
CA THR A 117 7.67 -23.23 -8.98
C THR A 117 7.97 -23.34 -7.49
N ALA A 118 9.19 -23.65 -7.10
CA ALA A 118 9.53 -23.87 -5.69
C ALA A 118 9.85 -22.59 -4.88
N ASN A 119 9.90 -21.38 -5.47
CA ASN A 119 10.38 -20.19 -4.78
C ASN A 119 9.48 -18.94 -4.81
N LYS A 120 8.22 -19.06 -5.28
CA LYS A 120 7.16 -18.09 -4.99
C LYS A 120 6.09 -18.78 -4.13
N THR A 121 6.46 -19.14 -2.91
CA THR A 121 5.47 -19.51 -1.90
C THR A 121 4.69 -18.23 -1.61
N THR A 122 3.50 -18.11 -2.18
CA THR A 122 2.50 -17.16 -1.66
C THR A 122 2.29 -17.56 -0.20
N CYS A 123 2.90 -16.79 0.72
CA CYS A 123 2.68 -16.99 2.13
C CYS A 123 1.22 -16.64 2.43
N ALA A 124 0.40 -17.65 2.54
CA ALA A 124 -0.96 -17.52 3.03
C ALA A 124 -1.03 -18.16 4.41
N TYR A 125 -1.88 -17.64 5.28
CA TYR A 125 -2.22 -18.34 6.52
C TYR A 125 -2.77 -19.73 6.23
N THR A 126 -2.40 -20.68 7.08
CA THR A 126 -3.14 -21.95 7.14
C THR A 126 -4.60 -21.67 7.54
N PRO A 127 -5.54 -22.56 7.24
CA PRO A 127 -6.94 -22.39 7.67
C PRO A 127 -7.08 -22.16 9.19
N GLU A 128 -6.23 -22.80 9.99
CA GLU A 128 -6.23 -22.66 11.45
C GLU A 128 -5.71 -21.30 11.90
N GLU A 129 -4.58 -20.83 11.35
CA GLU A 129 -4.04 -19.48 11.62
C GLU A 129 -5.03 -18.39 11.21
N LYS A 130 -5.65 -18.51 10.02
CA LYS A 130 -6.68 -17.59 9.56
C LYS A 130 -7.87 -17.53 10.49
N ASN A 131 -8.38 -18.68 10.94
CA ASN A 131 -9.48 -18.75 11.89
C ASN A 131 -9.11 -18.12 13.25
N THR A 132 -7.87 -18.27 13.68
CA THR A 132 -7.34 -17.65 14.89
C THR A 132 -7.34 -16.13 14.77
N VAL A 133 -6.83 -15.58 13.66
CA VAL A 133 -6.84 -14.13 13.39
C VAL A 133 -8.28 -13.60 13.33
N ILE A 134 -9.19 -14.27 12.61
CA ILE A 134 -10.60 -13.89 12.53
C ILE A 134 -11.27 -13.93 13.91
N SER A 135 -10.99 -14.94 14.73
CA SER A 135 -11.55 -15.08 16.07
C SER A 135 -11.02 -13.97 17.01
N HIS A 136 -9.75 -13.62 16.89
CA HIS A 136 -9.14 -12.51 17.61
C HIS A 136 -9.82 -11.18 17.25
N ILE A 137 -10.02 -10.91 15.94
CA ILE A 137 -10.70 -9.70 15.48
C ILE A 137 -12.15 -9.66 15.97
N ARG A 138 -12.88 -10.77 15.94
CA ARG A 138 -14.23 -10.84 16.48
C ARG A 138 -14.30 -10.55 17.97
N HIS A 139 -13.32 -11.03 18.72
CA HIS A 139 -13.26 -10.87 20.17
C HIS A 139 -12.99 -9.41 20.57
N PHE A 140 -11.97 -8.79 19.98
CA PHE A 140 -11.49 -7.48 20.41
C PHE A 140 -12.14 -6.30 19.64
N TYR A 141 -12.60 -6.51 18.41
CA TYR A 141 -13.10 -5.45 17.55
C TYR A 141 -14.60 -5.54 17.29
N GLY A 142 -15.26 -6.63 17.65
CA GLY A 142 -16.68 -6.86 17.43
C GLY A 142 -16.99 -7.73 16.21
N GLY A 143 -18.27 -7.80 15.84
CA GLY A 143 -18.74 -8.64 14.74
C GLY A 143 -18.18 -8.24 13.38
N ILE A 144 -18.01 -9.22 12.50
CA ILE A 144 -17.55 -8.98 11.12
C ILE A 144 -18.77 -8.97 10.20
N LYS A 145 -19.03 -7.84 9.56
CA LYS A 145 -20.15 -7.65 8.62
C LYS A 145 -19.87 -8.32 7.28
N GLY A 146 -18.66 -8.21 6.77
CA GLY A 146 -18.29 -8.71 5.47
C GLY A 146 -16.79 -8.91 5.32
N ILE A 147 -16.41 -9.58 4.24
CA ILE A 147 -15.01 -9.77 3.86
C ILE A 147 -14.85 -9.23 2.44
N THR A 148 -14.05 -8.18 2.29
CA THR A 148 -13.68 -7.65 0.99
C THR A 148 -12.39 -8.35 0.54
N LYS A 149 -12.52 -9.21 -0.48
CA LYS A 149 -11.35 -9.88 -1.07
C LYS A 149 -10.50 -8.87 -1.83
N ASN A 150 -9.21 -8.94 -1.59
CA ASN A 150 -8.26 -8.16 -2.36
C ASN A 150 -8.19 -8.68 -3.79
N ILE A 151 -8.77 -7.95 -4.71
CA ILE A 151 -8.78 -8.26 -6.14
C ILE A 151 -7.40 -8.00 -6.77
N VAL A 152 -6.55 -7.20 -6.13
CA VAL A 152 -5.26 -6.73 -6.67
C VAL A 152 -4.07 -7.50 -6.10
N SER A 153 -4.19 -8.11 -4.92
CA SER A 153 -3.09 -8.85 -4.32
C SER A 153 -3.09 -10.33 -4.74
N PRO A 154 -2.02 -10.79 -5.36
CA PRO A 154 -1.85 -12.22 -5.68
C PRO A 154 -1.81 -13.11 -4.43
N SER A 155 -1.68 -12.54 -3.24
CA SER A 155 -1.46 -13.25 -1.99
C SER A 155 -2.74 -13.64 -1.24
N GLY A 156 -3.92 -13.27 -1.74
CA GLY A 156 -5.19 -13.64 -1.10
C GLY A 156 -5.47 -12.94 0.24
N VAL A 157 -4.87 -11.77 0.49
CA VAL A 157 -5.19 -10.94 1.65
C VAL A 157 -6.62 -10.42 1.54
N GLU A 158 -7.37 -10.50 2.63
CA GLU A 158 -8.75 -10.05 2.73
C GLU A 158 -8.84 -8.84 3.67
N ILE A 159 -9.82 -7.97 3.44
CA ILE A 159 -10.17 -6.89 4.38
C ILE A 159 -11.44 -7.30 5.11
N LEU A 160 -11.35 -7.41 6.41
CA LEU A 160 -12.49 -7.66 7.28
C LEU A 160 -13.10 -6.33 7.68
N ILE A 161 -14.40 -6.16 7.44
CA ILE A 161 -15.14 -4.95 7.82
C ILE A 161 -15.95 -5.27 9.08
N VAL A 162 -15.60 -4.58 10.16
CA VAL A 162 -16.30 -4.65 11.44
C VAL A 162 -17.23 -3.46 11.56
N GLU A 163 -18.52 -3.72 11.79
CA GLU A 163 -19.54 -2.66 11.95
C GLU A 163 -19.36 -1.89 13.26
N PRO A 164 -19.84 -0.61 13.29
CA PRO A 164 -19.95 0.15 14.52
C PRO A 164 -20.75 -0.63 15.59
N THR A 165 -20.32 -0.52 16.83
CA THR A 165 -20.98 -1.12 18.00
C THR A 165 -21.27 -0.04 19.02
N SER A 166 -22.11 -0.34 20.03
CA SER A 166 -22.36 0.60 21.15
C SER A 166 -21.09 0.95 21.93
N ARG A 167 -20.06 0.12 21.85
CA ARG A 167 -18.78 0.34 22.50
C ARG A 167 -17.77 1.10 21.63
N PHE A 168 -17.78 0.82 20.32
CA PHE A 168 -16.88 1.43 19.33
C PHE A 168 -17.74 1.96 18.20
N ASP A 169 -18.01 3.26 18.22
CA ASP A 169 -18.85 3.93 17.22
C ASP A 169 -18.03 4.26 15.95
N CYS A 170 -17.48 3.21 15.34
CA CYS A 170 -16.71 3.31 14.10
C CYS A 170 -16.75 2.00 13.32
N TYR A 171 -16.66 2.07 11.99
CA TYR A 171 -16.26 0.93 11.20
C TYR A 171 -14.78 0.65 11.46
N THR A 172 -14.41 -0.61 11.65
CA THR A 172 -13.00 -1.00 11.71
C THR A 172 -12.69 -1.92 10.54
N LEU A 173 -11.78 -1.48 9.69
CA LEU A 173 -11.25 -2.27 8.59
C LEU A 173 -9.99 -2.96 9.09
N VAL A 174 -9.87 -4.27 8.89
CA VAL A 174 -8.69 -5.03 9.33
C VAL A 174 -8.23 -5.94 8.21
N THR A 175 -6.94 -5.96 7.92
CA THR A 175 -6.37 -6.94 7.00
C THR A 175 -6.40 -8.33 7.62
N CYS A 176 -6.52 -9.36 6.80
CA CYS A 176 -6.35 -10.76 7.20
C CYS A 176 -5.55 -11.48 6.11
N GLY A 177 -4.30 -11.78 6.40
CA GLY A 177 -3.36 -12.39 5.48
C GLY A 177 -2.05 -11.65 5.28
N ALA A 178 -1.93 -10.39 5.72
CA ALA A 178 -0.68 -9.65 5.67
C ALA A 178 0.40 -10.31 6.54
N GLY A 179 0.03 -10.73 7.74
CA GLY A 179 0.92 -11.42 8.68
C GLY A 179 1.23 -12.87 8.34
N ALA A 180 0.71 -13.40 7.23
CA ALA A 180 1.15 -14.72 6.75
C ALA A 180 2.63 -14.72 6.35
N SER A 181 3.15 -13.58 5.90
CA SER A 181 4.57 -13.38 5.57
C SER A 181 5.35 -12.90 6.79
N VAL A 182 6.57 -13.42 6.95
CA VAL A 182 7.50 -12.99 8.01
C VAL A 182 8.33 -11.82 7.51
N MET A 183 8.33 -10.72 8.27
CA MET A 183 9.14 -9.53 7.97
C MET A 183 10.61 -9.73 8.42
N PRO A 184 11.59 -9.15 7.69
CA PRO A 184 12.99 -9.15 8.09
C PRO A 184 13.25 -8.09 9.17
N VAL A 185 12.77 -8.32 10.37
CA VAL A 185 12.90 -7.38 11.50
C VAL A 185 14.32 -7.31 12.03
N PRO A 186 14.75 -6.15 12.58
CA PRO A 186 16.13 -5.94 13.02
C PRO A 186 16.51 -6.73 14.29
N ASP A 187 15.51 -7.08 15.11
CA ASP A 187 15.73 -7.78 16.39
C ASP A 187 14.51 -8.64 16.76
N LYS A 188 14.68 -9.45 17.82
CA LYS A 188 13.62 -10.35 18.30
C LYS A 188 12.51 -9.65 19.08
N ALA A 189 12.70 -8.41 19.51
CA ALA A 189 11.69 -7.65 20.24
C ALA A 189 10.65 -7.05 19.28
N THR A 190 11.04 -6.84 18.04
CA THR A 190 10.14 -6.34 17.00
C THR A 190 9.28 -7.48 16.44
N PRO A 191 7.94 -7.37 16.46
CA PRO A 191 7.06 -8.36 15.85
C PRO A 191 7.40 -8.60 14.38
N SER A 192 7.62 -9.86 14.02
CA SER A 192 7.98 -10.23 12.64
C SER A 192 6.78 -10.48 11.73
N ARG A 193 5.56 -10.40 12.26
CA ARG A 193 4.31 -10.53 11.51
C ARG A 193 3.35 -9.43 11.93
N CYS A 194 2.60 -8.84 11.00
CA CYS A 194 1.59 -7.85 11.33
C CYS A 194 0.38 -7.88 10.41
N GLU A 195 -0.74 -7.46 10.97
CA GLU A 195 -1.94 -7.01 10.26
C GLU A 195 -2.11 -5.51 10.47
N PHE A 196 -2.93 -4.90 9.66
CA PHE A 196 -3.23 -3.48 9.72
C PHE A 196 -4.71 -3.25 9.96
N CYS A 197 -5.04 -2.21 10.72
CA CYS A 197 -6.41 -1.77 10.88
C CYS A 197 -6.55 -0.26 10.68
N MET A 198 -7.79 0.17 10.36
CA MET A 198 -8.17 1.58 10.24
C MET A 198 -9.58 1.76 10.78
N CYS A 199 -9.78 2.77 11.62
CA CYS A 199 -11.09 3.09 12.20
C CYS A 199 -11.73 4.23 11.43
N MET A 200 -12.80 3.94 10.70
CA MET A 200 -13.55 4.91 9.90
C MET A 200 -14.78 5.40 10.66
N PRO A 201 -15.20 6.67 10.48
CA PRO A 201 -16.40 7.19 11.14
C PRO A 201 -17.64 6.36 10.78
N PRO A 202 -18.69 6.34 11.64
CA PRO A 202 -19.91 5.59 11.37
C PRO A 202 -20.67 6.09 10.13
N THR A 203 -20.35 7.28 9.66
CA THR A 203 -20.89 7.90 8.43
C THR A 203 -20.09 7.52 7.17
N TRP A 204 -19.03 6.74 7.30
CA TRP A 204 -18.23 6.33 6.15
C TRP A 204 -19.06 5.55 5.13
N ASP A 205 -19.01 5.98 3.87
CA ASP A 205 -19.61 5.22 2.76
C ASP A 205 -18.70 4.05 2.41
N THR A 206 -19.18 2.82 2.60
CA THR A 206 -18.43 1.59 2.30
C THR A 206 -18.08 1.44 0.81
N LYS A 207 -18.60 2.29 -0.08
CA LYS A 207 -18.20 2.39 -1.49
C LYS A 207 -16.95 3.22 -1.70
N ASP A 208 -16.58 4.04 -0.71
CA ASP A 208 -15.36 4.83 -0.76
C ASP A 208 -14.15 3.92 -0.46
N SER A 209 -13.34 3.65 -1.49
CA SER A 209 -12.33 2.60 -1.45
C SER A 209 -10.98 3.05 -0.86
N TRP A 210 -10.73 4.36 -0.69
CA TRP A 210 -9.39 4.83 -0.32
C TRP A 210 -8.82 4.21 0.98
N PRO A 211 -9.63 3.93 2.04
CA PRO A 211 -9.07 3.30 3.23
C PRO A 211 -8.64 1.85 2.97
N ILE A 212 -9.41 1.14 2.13
CA ILE A 212 -9.09 -0.22 1.68
C ILE A 212 -7.80 -0.18 0.83
N ASP A 213 -7.70 0.76 -0.11
CA ASP A 213 -6.54 0.92 -0.98
C ASP A 213 -5.25 1.16 -0.15
N TRP A 214 -5.32 1.98 0.91
CA TRP A 214 -4.20 2.21 1.81
C TRP A 214 -3.79 0.98 2.60
N LEU A 215 -4.75 0.22 3.14
CA LEU A 215 -4.46 -1.05 3.82
C LEU A 215 -3.76 -2.03 2.88
N LEU A 216 -4.25 -2.16 1.65
CA LEU A 216 -3.65 -3.03 0.63
C LEU A 216 -2.28 -2.54 0.17
N GLN A 217 -2.06 -1.24 0.15
CA GLN A 217 -0.75 -0.65 -0.14
C GLN A 217 0.28 -1.00 0.95
N CYS A 218 -0.11 -0.95 2.24
CA CYS A 218 0.75 -1.40 3.33
C CYS A 218 1.14 -2.88 3.16
N VAL A 219 0.18 -3.73 2.82
CA VAL A 219 0.45 -5.15 2.51
C VAL A 219 1.42 -5.29 1.34
N SER A 220 1.22 -4.53 0.26
CA SER A 220 2.10 -4.55 -0.91
C SER A 220 3.54 -4.19 -0.55
N TRP A 221 3.76 -3.21 0.33
CA TRP A 221 5.11 -2.86 0.80
C TRP A 221 5.78 -3.99 1.56
N LEU A 222 5.06 -4.70 2.42
CA LEU A 222 5.61 -5.87 3.13
C LEU A 222 6.00 -7.00 2.17
N GLN A 223 5.20 -7.23 1.14
CA GLN A 223 5.42 -8.31 0.17
C GLN A 223 6.60 -8.07 -0.79
N GLN A 224 7.15 -6.86 -0.83
CA GLN A 224 8.37 -6.56 -1.57
C GLN A 224 9.63 -7.18 -0.95
N GLY A 225 9.52 -7.85 0.21
CA GLY A 225 10.49 -8.79 0.75
C GLY A 225 11.68 -8.22 1.48
N ASN A 226 11.94 -6.90 1.43
CA ASN A 226 13.08 -6.25 2.08
C ASN A 226 12.69 -5.16 3.08
N SER A 227 11.41 -5.13 3.47
CA SER A 227 10.87 -4.10 4.35
C SER A 227 10.21 -4.72 5.57
N TRP A 228 10.24 -4.00 6.67
CA TRP A 228 9.49 -4.31 7.87
C TRP A 228 8.75 -3.08 8.36
N LEU A 229 7.62 -3.29 9.00
CA LEU A 229 6.78 -2.24 9.55
C LEU A 229 6.52 -2.49 11.03
N ALA A 230 6.52 -1.41 11.81
CA ALA A 230 6.23 -1.44 13.23
C ALA A 230 5.55 -0.15 13.68
N CYS A 231 5.06 -0.15 14.91
CA CYS A 231 4.55 1.05 15.57
C CYS A 231 5.59 2.18 15.50
N GLY A 232 5.13 3.38 15.16
CA GLY A 232 5.97 4.57 14.97
C GLY A 232 6.51 4.75 13.55
N HIS A 233 6.37 3.77 12.65
CA HIS A 233 6.67 3.99 11.24
C HIS A 233 5.62 4.87 10.58
N SER A 234 6.03 5.67 9.62
CA SER A 234 5.13 6.45 8.76
C SER A 234 5.37 6.10 7.30
N LEU A 235 4.28 6.01 6.57
CA LEU A 235 4.25 5.65 5.16
C LEU A 235 3.62 6.80 4.39
N SER A 236 4.23 7.19 3.27
CA SER A 236 3.73 8.26 2.41
C SER A 236 4.00 7.93 0.95
N ASP A 237 3.05 8.24 0.10
CA ASP A 237 3.24 8.27 -1.34
C ASP A 237 3.41 9.70 -1.89
N GLY A 238 3.36 10.70 -0.99
CA GLY A 238 3.49 12.12 -1.32
C GLY A 238 2.26 12.71 -2.00
N ILE A 239 1.15 11.98 -2.02
CA ILE A 239 -0.13 12.41 -2.61
C ILE A 239 -1.15 12.59 -1.49
N PRO A 240 -2.01 13.62 -1.54
CA PRO A 240 -3.13 13.72 -0.63
C PRO A 240 -3.99 12.45 -0.62
N LEU A 241 -4.45 12.05 0.57
CA LEU A 241 -5.27 10.85 0.75
C LEU A 241 -6.58 10.93 -0.03
N GLN A 242 -7.11 12.14 -0.15
CA GLN A 242 -8.29 12.55 -0.92
C GLN A 242 -8.06 13.94 -1.49
N ASP A 243 -8.89 14.37 -2.45
CA ASP A 243 -8.75 15.69 -3.11
C ASP A 243 -8.98 16.87 -2.17
N ASP A 244 -9.68 16.66 -1.06
CA ASP A 244 -10.11 17.69 -0.09
C ASP A 244 -9.30 17.68 1.22
N THR A 245 -8.20 16.95 1.29
CA THR A 245 -7.29 16.94 2.44
C THR A 245 -5.84 17.24 2.05
N LEU A 246 -5.08 17.78 3.00
CA LEU A 246 -3.64 17.97 2.87
C LEU A 246 -2.82 16.84 3.51
N MET A 247 -3.48 15.84 4.10
CA MET A 247 -2.80 14.68 4.66
C MET A 247 -2.29 13.79 3.54
N THR A 248 -1.01 13.40 3.63
CA THR A 248 -0.31 12.64 2.59
C THR A 248 0.28 11.33 3.11
N SER A 249 0.11 11.05 4.40
CA SER A 249 0.86 9.98 5.05
C SER A 249 -0.01 9.23 6.05
N MET A 250 0.41 7.98 6.34
CA MET A 250 -0.13 7.16 7.42
C MET A 250 0.92 6.92 8.48
N LEU A 251 0.57 7.13 9.74
CA LEU A 251 1.35 6.74 10.90
C LEU A 251 0.84 5.40 11.41
N LEU A 252 1.75 4.48 11.70
CA LEU A 252 1.43 3.21 12.35
C LEU A 252 1.48 3.38 13.86
N THR A 253 0.35 3.09 14.51
CA THR A 253 0.23 3.10 15.97
C THR A 253 -0.28 1.75 16.47
N ILE A 254 -0.36 1.56 17.77
CA ILE A 254 -1.11 0.45 18.38
C ILE A 254 -2.58 0.89 18.58
N PRO A 255 -3.55 -0.03 18.52
CA PRO A 255 -4.97 0.28 18.74
C PRO A 255 -5.27 0.47 20.25
N GLU A 256 -4.78 1.55 20.85
CA GLU A 256 -4.84 1.83 22.30
C GLU A 256 -6.27 1.93 22.86
N GLU A 257 -7.24 2.31 22.01
CA GLU A 257 -8.65 2.42 22.41
C GLU A 257 -9.36 1.05 22.52
N ARG A 258 -8.66 -0.02 22.19
CA ARG A 258 -9.16 -1.39 22.32
C ARG A 258 -8.74 -2.00 23.67
N ASP A 259 -9.36 -3.12 24.02
CA ASP A 259 -8.94 -3.87 25.21
C ASP A 259 -7.48 -4.32 25.09
N LYS A 260 -6.81 -4.38 26.20
CA LYS A 260 -5.45 -4.92 26.29
C LYS A 260 -5.38 -6.31 25.66
N GLY A 261 -4.47 -6.50 24.73
CA GLY A 261 -4.31 -7.72 23.94
C GLY A 261 -4.89 -7.64 22.53
N ALA A 262 -5.67 -6.59 22.21
CA ALA A 262 -6.16 -6.36 20.85
C ALA A 262 -5.02 -6.16 19.84
N GLU A 263 -3.92 -5.59 20.32
CA GLU A 263 -2.72 -5.26 19.53
C GLU A 263 -1.90 -6.49 19.12
N ASN A 264 -2.22 -7.70 19.64
CA ASN A 264 -1.35 -8.86 19.46
C ASN A 264 -2.12 -10.18 19.41
N CYS A 265 -2.17 -10.81 18.25
CA CYS A 265 -2.82 -12.09 18.02
C CYS A 265 -1.79 -13.23 18.12
N GLN A 266 -2.03 -14.21 19.00
CA GLN A 266 -1.20 -15.40 19.12
C GLN A 266 -1.67 -16.48 18.15
N LEU A 267 -0.76 -16.95 17.29
CA LEU A 267 -1.04 -18.02 16.35
C LEU A 267 -0.85 -19.41 17.00
N PRO A 268 -1.48 -20.47 16.44
CA PRO A 268 -1.35 -21.84 16.96
C PRO A 268 0.09 -22.37 16.96
N ASN A 269 0.93 -21.89 16.04
CA ASN A 269 2.33 -22.29 15.93
C ASN A 269 3.26 -21.59 16.96
N GLY A 270 2.69 -20.73 17.81
CA GLY A 270 3.43 -19.94 18.81
C GLY A 270 3.94 -18.59 18.32
N ASP A 271 3.80 -18.29 17.02
CA ASP A 271 4.11 -16.97 16.48
C ASP A 271 3.08 -15.92 16.93
N SER A 272 3.48 -14.67 16.87
CA SER A 272 2.67 -13.52 17.24
C SER A 272 2.49 -12.59 16.06
N VAL A 273 1.26 -12.12 15.83
CA VAL A 273 0.91 -11.16 14.81
C VAL A 273 0.52 -9.85 15.47
N ALA A 274 1.32 -8.80 15.27
CA ALA A 274 0.95 -7.46 15.74
C ALA A 274 -0.18 -6.89 14.88
N ILE A 275 -1.09 -6.13 15.50
CA ILE A 275 -2.10 -5.36 14.76
C ILE A 275 -1.76 -3.88 14.89
N TYR A 276 -1.41 -3.24 13.78
CA TYR A 276 -1.08 -1.82 13.75
C TYR A 276 -2.23 -1.01 13.18
N GLN A 277 -2.56 0.07 13.86
CA GLN A 277 -3.57 1.02 13.43
C GLN A 277 -2.93 2.08 12.52
N LEU A 278 -3.56 2.35 11.39
CA LEU A 278 -3.20 3.43 10.48
C LEU A 278 -3.94 4.70 10.88
N VAL A 279 -3.17 5.76 11.12
CA VAL A 279 -3.68 7.09 11.45
C VAL A 279 -3.18 8.08 10.38
N PRO A 280 -4.09 8.78 9.67
CA PRO A 280 -3.71 9.83 8.73
C PRO A 280 -2.95 10.97 9.40
N VAL A 281 -1.86 11.40 8.76
CA VAL A 281 -1.01 12.48 9.27
C VAL A 281 -0.58 13.43 8.16
N TYR A 282 -0.31 14.69 8.55
CA TYR A 282 0.25 15.72 7.69
C TYR A 282 1.74 15.49 7.43
N THR A 283 2.24 16.03 6.32
CA THR A 283 3.69 16.01 6.02
C THR A 283 4.49 16.66 7.14
N GLU A 284 4.01 17.76 7.72
CA GLU A 284 4.66 18.48 8.81
C GLU A 284 4.77 17.64 10.08
N GLU A 285 3.74 16.81 10.38
CA GLU A 285 3.76 15.87 11.50
C GLU A 285 4.80 14.77 11.29
N VAL A 286 4.94 14.27 10.05
CA VAL A 286 5.99 13.32 9.70
C VAL A 286 7.38 13.95 9.85
N LEU A 287 7.57 15.18 9.38
CA LEU A 287 8.84 15.90 9.53
C LEU A 287 9.15 16.18 11.00
N PHE A 288 8.15 16.57 11.80
CA PHE A 288 8.31 16.74 13.24
C PHE A 288 8.76 15.43 13.92
N LYS A 289 8.12 14.29 13.56
CA LYS A 289 8.52 12.97 14.05
C LYS A 289 9.96 12.62 13.69
N GLN A 290 10.38 12.91 12.46
CA GLN A 290 11.75 12.63 12.00
C GLN A 290 12.79 13.44 12.80
N ALA A 291 12.46 14.68 13.16
CA ALA A 291 13.35 15.55 13.92
C ALA A 291 13.37 15.26 15.44
N ASN A 292 12.23 14.85 16.01
CA ASN A 292 12.05 14.79 17.48
C ASN A 292 11.76 13.37 18.01
N GLY A 293 11.48 12.39 17.12
CA GLY A 293 11.07 11.05 17.48
C GLY A 293 9.55 10.90 17.59
N ILE A 294 9.12 9.62 17.75
CA ILE A 294 7.69 9.27 17.77
C ILE A 294 6.98 9.75 19.04
N ILE A 295 7.63 9.66 20.21
CA ILE A 295 6.98 10.00 21.50
C ILE A 295 6.53 11.48 21.52
N PRO A 296 7.38 12.47 21.18
CA PRO A 296 6.93 13.87 21.10
C PRO A 296 5.79 14.10 20.10
N LEU A 297 5.74 13.35 19.00
CA LEU A 297 4.60 13.44 18.06
C LEU A 297 3.32 12.91 18.70
N LEU A 298 3.35 11.73 19.33
CA LEU A 298 2.18 11.17 20.00
C LEU A 298 1.67 12.09 21.12
N ASP A 299 2.57 12.75 21.86
CA ASP A 299 2.18 13.75 22.87
C ASP A 299 1.43 14.94 22.24
N LYS A 300 1.84 15.41 21.07
CA LYS A 300 1.11 16.45 20.32
C LYS A 300 -0.25 15.92 19.83
N MET A 301 -0.30 14.68 19.39
CA MET A 301 -1.49 14.03 18.84
C MET A 301 -2.43 13.45 19.90
N LYS A 302 -2.15 13.60 21.19
CA LYS A 302 -2.95 12.97 22.29
C LYS A 302 -4.46 13.28 22.26
N ASN A 303 -4.87 14.38 21.60
CA ASN A 303 -6.27 14.75 21.44
C ASN A 303 -6.81 14.40 20.04
N VAL A 304 -5.98 13.80 19.18
CA VAL A 304 -6.42 13.33 17.86
C VAL A 304 -7.21 12.04 18.05
N SER A 305 -8.39 11.99 17.47
CA SER A 305 -9.24 10.79 17.52
C SER A 305 -8.56 9.62 16.81
N TYR A 306 -8.71 8.42 17.37
CA TYR A 306 -8.34 7.17 16.69
C TYR A 306 -9.27 6.86 15.50
N ILE A 307 -10.46 7.46 15.47
CA ILE A 307 -11.36 7.42 14.30
C ILE A 307 -10.83 8.43 13.28
N VAL A 308 -10.66 7.97 12.07
CA VAL A 308 -10.11 8.77 10.97
C VAL A 308 -10.94 10.02 10.73
N ASP A 309 -10.29 11.18 10.81
CA ASP A 309 -10.77 12.47 10.39
C ASP A 309 -9.70 13.11 9.50
N ILE A 310 -9.92 13.07 8.18
CA ILE A 310 -8.99 13.63 7.20
C ILE A 310 -9.08 15.16 7.08
N HIS A 311 -10.01 15.79 7.80
CA HIS A 311 -10.20 17.24 7.86
C HIS A 311 -9.77 17.85 9.19
N ARG A 312 -9.24 17.04 10.12
CA ARG A 312 -8.70 17.58 11.38
C ARG A 312 -7.59 18.61 11.11
N GLU A 313 -7.41 19.49 12.06
CA GLU A 313 -6.29 20.44 12.01
C GLU A 313 -4.94 19.75 12.23
N ASN A 314 -3.89 20.34 11.68
CA ASN A 314 -2.51 19.94 11.93
C ASN A 314 -2.13 20.20 13.39
N THR A 315 -1.42 19.30 14.06
CA THR A 315 -1.05 19.37 15.49
C THR A 315 0.31 20.03 15.75
#